data_90bcd7f2e0790bb218d20808c40affae
#
_entry.id   90bcd7f2e0790bb218d20808c40affae
#
_cell.length_a   1.000
_cell.length_b   1.000
_cell.length_c   1.000
_cell.angle_alpha   90.00
_cell.angle_beta   90.00
_cell.angle_gamma   90.00
#
_symmetry.space_group_name_H-M   'P 1'
#
loop_
_entity.id
_entity.type
_entity.pdbx_description
1 polymer ?
#
loop_
_entity_poly.entity_id
_entity_poly.type
_entity_poly.pdbx_seq_one_letter_code
_entity_poly.pdbx_strand_id
1 'polypeptide(L)'
;MKPLEGLTVLEFSQFLSGPYAGLRMADLGARVIKIERPGIGDLCRNLYISDTDLGGDSTLFHAINRNKESFAVNLKDQNDLDLIKKLIINADIITQNFRPGVIERIGLDYKNILEINPQIVYGSITGYGSEGPWSKLPGQDLLAQSRTGITWLNGSGQDVPTPMGLAVADILAGHNLVEGILAAIIKRFKTKKGSHVETSLIEGLLDIQFEVLTTYFNDGFRKPERSKFNNAHAYLSAPYGIYETQDNYIAIAMTPLPQLGELLESSYLKSLNDQKEWFTKRDEIKIQIGEILKKKNTQSWLDILEPADIWCSEVLDWERMLKHEGFKVLDMIQNIKRDDGLNLSTLRCPIKIDKKTFKSEKAAPKIGEDNNKILKEFNLK
;
A
#
# COMPACT_ATOMS: atom_id res chain seq x y z
N MET A 1 -4.14 14.21 22.19
CA MET A 1 -2.79 13.73 21.82
C MET A 1 -2.94 12.66 20.75
N LYS A 2 -2.21 12.79 19.66
CA LYS A 2 -2.13 11.74 18.62
C LYS A 2 -1.07 10.69 19.04
N PRO A 3 -1.15 9.43 18.56
CA PRO A 3 -0.26 8.35 19.05
C PRO A 3 1.24 8.60 18.92
N LEU A 4 1.66 9.28 17.84
CA LEU A 4 3.08 9.58 17.57
C LEU A 4 3.44 11.04 17.79
N GLU A 5 2.59 11.80 18.48
CA GLU A 5 2.86 13.20 18.82
C GLU A 5 4.14 13.31 19.67
N GLY A 6 4.99 14.26 19.29
CA GLY A 6 6.30 14.47 19.91
C GLY A 6 7.46 13.73 19.23
N LEU A 7 7.19 12.84 18.27
CA LEU A 7 8.24 12.21 17.46
C LEU A 7 8.54 13.04 16.20
N THR A 8 9.83 13.22 15.91
CA THR A 8 10.32 13.90 14.69
C THR A 8 10.94 12.91 13.73
N VAL A 9 10.44 12.92 12.48
CA VAL A 9 10.91 12.08 11.36
C VAL A 9 11.64 12.96 10.35
N LEU A 10 12.85 12.60 9.97
CA LEU A 10 13.54 13.15 8.81
C LEU A 10 13.36 12.19 7.62
N GLU A 11 12.62 12.62 6.64
CA GLU A 11 12.28 11.81 5.47
C GLU A 11 13.15 12.20 4.28
N PHE A 12 14.12 11.34 3.94
CA PHE A 12 14.95 11.48 2.72
C PHE A 12 14.37 10.73 1.53
N SER A 13 13.28 10.06 1.73
CA SER A 13 12.61 9.21 0.73
C SER A 13 12.00 10.03 -0.41
N GLN A 14 11.92 9.40 -1.59
CA GLN A 14 11.31 9.96 -2.79
C GLN A 14 10.30 8.97 -3.40
N PHE A 15 9.52 9.43 -4.37
CA PHE A 15 8.46 8.69 -5.05
C PHE A 15 7.33 8.25 -4.12
N LEU A 16 7.12 6.93 -3.91
CA LEU A 16 5.92 6.43 -3.25
C LEU A 16 6.21 5.69 -1.95
N SER A 17 7.02 4.62 -1.93
CA SER A 17 7.14 3.70 -0.78
C SER A 17 7.53 4.39 0.53
N GLY A 18 8.66 5.09 0.54
CA GLY A 18 9.12 5.82 1.72
C GLY A 18 8.23 7.01 2.09
N PRO A 19 7.83 7.88 1.13
CA PRO A 19 6.88 8.95 1.41
C PRO A 19 5.52 8.47 1.92
N TYR A 20 5.05 7.28 1.50
CA TYR A 20 3.86 6.67 2.07
C TYR A 20 4.06 6.25 3.53
N ALA A 21 5.22 5.71 3.89
CA ALA A 21 5.56 5.44 5.29
C ALA A 21 5.56 6.73 6.12
N GLY A 22 6.19 7.79 5.60
CA GLY A 22 6.17 9.12 6.23
C GLY A 22 4.77 9.67 6.42
N LEU A 23 3.90 9.51 5.39
CA LEU A 23 2.49 9.90 5.50
C LEU A 23 1.77 9.17 6.65
N ARG A 24 1.96 7.86 6.78
CA ARG A 24 1.32 7.09 7.86
C ARG A 24 1.77 7.56 9.23
N MET A 25 3.05 7.87 9.40
CA MET A 25 3.56 8.43 10.65
C MET A 25 3.01 9.86 10.90
N ALA A 26 2.91 10.70 9.86
CA ALA A 26 2.31 12.02 9.95
C ALA A 26 0.81 11.98 10.29
N ASP A 27 0.06 11.08 9.68
CA ASP A 27 -1.36 10.86 9.98
C ASP A 27 -1.56 10.50 11.47
N LEU A 28 -0.66 9.70 12.03
CA LEU A 28 -0.67 9.29 13.45
C LEU A 28 -0.06 10.34 14.40
N GLY A 29 0.42 11.47 13.89
CA GLY A 29 0.81 12.63 14.69
C GLY A 29 2.31 12.89 14.80
N ALA A 30 3.17 12.10 14.15
CA ALA A 30 4.59 12.44 14.07
C ALA A 30 4.79 13.70 13.22
N ARG A 31 5.75 14.52 13.61
CA ARG A 31 6.23 15.61 12.78
C ARG A 31 7.16 15.05 11.70
N VAL A 32 6.80 15.19 10.44
CA VAL A 32 7.61 14.68 9.32
C VAL A 32 8.21 15.86 8.55
N ILE A 33 9.54 15.96 8.58
CA ILE A 33 10.32 16.92 7.82
C ILE A 33 10.88 16.20 6.60
N LYS A 34 10.34 16.52 5.43
CA LYS A 34 10.79 15.97 4.15
C LYS A 34 11.99 16.75 3.66
N ILE A 35 13.10 16.05 3.48
CA ILE A 35 14.34 16.62 2.95
C ILE A 35 14.27 16.59 1.42
N GLU A 36 14.31 17.73 0.79
CA GLU A 36 14.13 17.87 -0.65
C GLU A 36 15.32 18.60 -1.32
N ARG A 37 15.53 18.31 -2.58
CA ARG A 37 16.53 19.03 -3.38
C ARG A 37 16.02 20.43 -3.75
N PRO A 38 16.80 21.51 -3.53
CA PRO A 38 16.39 22.86 -3.91
C PRO A 38 16.00 22.96 -5.40
N GLY A 39 14.90 23.65 -5.69
CA GLY A 39 14.40 23.93 -7.04
C GLY A 39 13.77 22.74 -7.79
N ILE A 40 14.02 21.49 -7.35
CA ILE A 40 13.51 20.29 -8.02
C ILE A 40 12.52 19.54 -7.11
N GLY A 41 12.82 19.46 -5.82
CA GLY A 41 12.04 18.71 -4.85
C GLY A 41 12.15 17.19 -5.02
N ASP A 42 11.13 16.50 -4.52
CA ASP A 42 10.90 15.08 -4.78
C ASP A 42 10.51 14.87 -6.24
N LEU A 43 11.09 13.88 -6.90
CA LEU A 43 10.77 13.54 -8.29
C LEU A 43 9.29 13.20 -8.50
N CYS A 44 8.60 12.78 -7.44
CA CYS A 44 7.16 12.51 -7.46
C CYS A 44 6.32 13.75 -7.78
N ARG A 45 6.83 14.99 -7.54
CA ARG A 45 6.13 16.24 -7.90
C ARG A 45 5.76 16.27 -9.38
N ASN A 46 6.64 15.73 -10.22
CA ASN A 46 6.48 15.67 -11.67
C ASN A 46 6.01 14.30 -12.20
N LEU A 47 5.64 13.37 -11.30
CA LEU A 47 5.12 12.06 -11.70
C LEU A 47 3.59 12.12 -11.81
N TYR A 48 3.12 12.57 -12.96
CA TYR A 48 1.69 12.64 -13.25
C TYR A 48 1.15 11.26 -13.62
N ILE A 49 0.20 10.76 -12.85
CA ILE A 49 -0.56 9.52 -13.17
C ILE A 49 -1.83 9.82 -13.98
N SER A 50 -2.11 11.10 -14.19
CA SER A 50 -3.11 11.65 -15.09
C SER A 50 -2.60 13.02 -15.58
N ASP A 51 -3.34 13.72 -16.39
CA ASP A 51 -3.05 15.09 -16.83
C ASP A 51 -3.43 16.19 -15.81
N THR A 52 -3.83 15.76 -14.60
CA THR A 52 -4.27 16.69 -13.55
C THR A 52 -3.07 17.29 -12.81
N ASP A 53 -2.90 18.61 -12.95
CA ASP A 53 -1.96 19.42 -12.17
C ASP A 53 -2.67 20.06 -10.97
N LEU A 54 -2.04 20.03 -9.81
CA LEU A 54 -2.51 20.67 -8.59
C LEU A 54 -1.46 21.67 -8.08
N GLY A 55 -1.51 22.89 -8.59
CA GLY A 55 -0.62 23.97 -8.13
C GLY A 55 0.85 23.74 -8.45
N GLY A 56 1.15 23.15 -9.60
CA GLY A 56 2.49 22.85 -10.11
C GLY A 56 3.05 21.48 -9.70
N ASP A 57 2.27 20.66 -9.00
CA ASP A 57 2.68 19.32 -8.53
C ASP A 57 1.66 18.26 -8.93
N SER A 58 2.09 17.00 -8.98
CA SER A 58 1.21 15.85 -9.29
C SER A 58 0.20 15.58 -8.17
N THR A 59 -0.95 15.00 -8.53
CA THR A 59 -1.94 14.52 -7.56
C THR A 59 -1.35 13.49 -6.59
N LEU A 60 -0.44 12.64 -7.07
CA LEU A 60 0.26 11.64 -6.26
C LEU A 60 1.12 12.30 -5.18
N PHE A 61 1.90 13.35 -5.54
CA PHE A 61 2.70 14.08 -4.56
C PHE A 61 1.83 14.64 -3.43
N HIS A 62 0.72 15.30 -3.79
CA HIS A 62 -0.20 15.85 -2.79
C HIS A 62 -0.85 14.78 -1.91
N ALA A 63 -1.21 13.65 -2.47
CA ALA A 63 -1.84 12.54 -1.73
C ALA A 63 -0.94 11.99 -0.63
N ILE A 64 0.38 11.86 -0.89
CA ILE A 64 1.32 11.18 0.03
C ILE A 64 2.17 12.13 0.88
N ASN A 65 2.15 13.45 0.61
CA ASN A 65 2.99 14.40 1.34
C ASN A 65 2.21 15.43 2.18
N ARG A 66 0.90 15.26 2.33
CA ARG A 66 0.10 16.04 3.28
C ARG A 66 0.58 15.84 4.72
N ASN A 67 0.37 16.81 5.57
CA ASN A 67 0.84 16.86 6.97
C ASN A 67 2.38 16.86 7.14
N LYS A 68 3.14 17.04 6.06
CA LYS A 68 4.60 17.15 6.14
C LYS A 68 5.07 18.60 6.09
N GLU A 69 6.32 18.81 6.49
CA GLU A 69 7.08 20.03 6.28
C GLU A 69 8.13 19.78 5.20
N SER A 70 8.49 20.79 4.41
CA SER A 70 9.55 20.69 3.39
C SER A 70 10.78 21.49 3.82
N PHE A 71 11.91 20.81 3.89
CA PHE A 71 13.22 21.41 4.10
C PHE A 71 14.11 21.17 2.89
N ALA A 72 14.29 22.19 2.07
CA ALA A 72 15.06 22.10 0.84
C ALA A 72 16.54 22.40 1.08
N VAL A 73 17.39 21.40 0.88
CA VAL A 73 18.84 21.43 1.05
C VAL A 73 19.54 20.61 -0.02
N ASN A 74 20.76 21.01 -0.40
CA ASN A 74 21.60 20.28 -1.35
C ASN A 74 22.54 19.32 -0.63
N LEU A 75 22.19 18.05 -0.54
CA LEU A 75 23.01 17.01 0.15
C LEU A 75 24.40 16.80 -0.49
N LYS A 76 24.75 17.50 -1.57
CA LYS A 76 26.10 17.53 -2.15
C LYS A 76 26.92 18.74 -1.70
N ASP A 77 26.29 19.69 -1.03
CA ASP A 77 26.96 20.86 -0.42
C ASP A 77 27.30 20.53 1.03
N GLN A 78 28.54 20.82 1.44
CA GLN A 78 29.02 20.47 2.78
C GLN A 78 28.31 21.28 3.87
N ASN A 79 27.99 22.55 3.62
CA ASN A 79 27.30 23.38 4.61
C ASN A 79 25.88 22.87 4.85
N ASP A 80 25.17 22.55 3.78
CA ASP A 80 23.82 21.97 3.87
C ASP A 80 23.85 20.59 4.55
N LEU A 81 24.87 19.77 4.27
CA LEU A 81 25.05 18.48 4.94
C LEU A 81 25.30 18.62 6.44
N ASP A 82 26.06 19.64 6.85
CA ASP A 82 26.31 19.94 8.26
C ASP A 82 25.02 20.44 8.97
N LEU A 83 24.16 21.19 8.28
CA LEU A 83 22.82 21.53 8.80
C LEU A 83 21.99 20.27 9.05
N ILE A 84 22.00 19.34 8.10
CA ILE A 84 21.29 18.06 8.24
C ILE A 84 21.82 17.26 9.43
N LYS A 85 23.14 17.16 9.62
CA LYS A 85 23.73 16.46 10.78
C LYS A 85 23.29 17.08 12.11
N LYS A 86 23.23 18.41 12.20
CA LYS A 86 22.67 19.08 13.39
C LYS A 86 21.19 18.77 13.61
N LEU A 87 20.39 18.68 12.54
CA LEU A 87 18.98 18.34 12.63
C LEU A 87 18.78 16.88 13.11
N ILE A 88 19.65 15.96 12.66
CA ILE A 88 19.62 14.54 13.05
C ILE A 88 19.79 14.34 14.57
N ILE A 89 20.53 15.21 15.25
CA ILE A 89 20.69 15.15 16.73
C ILE A 89 19.33 15.19 17.43
N ASN A 90 18.38 15.92 16.88
CA ASN A 90 17.04 16.12 17.44
C ASN A 90 15.97 15.24 16.79
N ALA A 91 16.34 14.36 15.90
CA ALA A 91 15.40 13.46 15.22
C ALA A 91 15.21 12.14 16.00
N ASP A 92 14.02 11.60 15.92
CA ASP A 92 13.68 10.28 16.45
C ASP A 92 13.81 9.19 15.41
N ILE A 93 13.48 9.53 14.17
CA ILE A 93 13.37 8.59 13.06
C ILE A 93 14.00 9.22 11.81
N ILE A 94 14.70 8.40 11.05
CA ILE A 94 15.12 8.71 9.67
C ILE A 94 14.49 7.68 8.75
N THR A 95 14.02 8.11 7.57
CA THR A 95 13.59 7.20 6.50
C THR A 95 14.26 7.56 5.19
N GLN A 96 14.67 6.54 4.43
CA GLN A 96 15.25 6.71 3.10
C GLN A 96 14.89 5.53 2.18
N ASN A 97 14.84 5.79 0.86
CA ASN A 97 14.65 4.76 -0.16
C ASN A 97 15.58 4.97 -1.37
N PHE A 98 16.79 5.46 -1.12
CA PHE A 98 17.81 5.59 -2.16
C PHE A 98 18.29 4.21 -2.61
N ARG A 99 18.79 4.16 -3.85
CA ARG A 99 19.48 2.95 -4.33
C ARG A 99 20.69 2.66 -3.45
N PRO A 100 21.02 1.37 -3.20
CA PRO A 100 22.18 0.98 -2.42
C PRO A 100 23.46 1.69 -2.88
N GLY A 101 24.26 2.18 -1.95
CA GLY A 101 25.49 2.92 -2.19
C GLY A 101 25.29 4.43 -2.37
N VAL A 102 24.06 4.95 -2.46
CA VAL A 102 23.83 6.41 -2.58
C VAL A 102 23.95 7.08 -1.23
N ILE A 103 23.25 6.59 -0.24
CA ILE A 103 23.20 7.21 1.09
C ILE A 103 24.55 7.08 1.81
N GLU A 104 25.27 6.00 1.55
CA GLU A 104 26.63 5.78 2.06
C GLU A 104 27.63 6.80 1.50
N ARG A 105 27.57 7.11 0.20
CA ARG A 105 28.43 8.15 -0.42
C ARG A 105 28.18 9.54 0.11
N ILE A 106 26.96 9.80 0.62
CA ILE A 106 26.60 11.07 1.23
C ILE A 106 27.04 11.11 2.72
N GLY A 107 27.36 9.96 3.31
CA GLY A 107 27.71 9.85 4.73
C GLY A 107 26.52 9.94 5.67
N LEU A 108 25.31 9.60 5.19
CA LEU A 108 24.07 9.59 5.96
C LEU A 108 23.51 8.15 6.11
N ASP A 109 24.34 7.14 5.94
CA ASP A 109 23.99 5.75 6.23
C ASP A 109 23.87 5.50 7.73
N TYR A 110 23.23 4.39 8.09
CA TYR A 110 22.92 4.07 9.49
C TYR A 110 24.15 4.09 10.39
N LYS A 111 25.30 3.58 9.94
CA LYS A 111 26.53 3.53 10.75
C LYS A 111 27.02 4.93 11.11
N ASN A 112 27.09 5.83 10.15
CA ASN A 112 27.51 7.21 10.39
C ASN A 112 26.49 7.98 11.22
N ILE A 113 25.21 7.73 11.00
CA ILE A 113 24.14 8.41 11.77
C ILE A 113 24.10 7.93 13.24
N LEU A 114 24.41 6.67 13.49
CA LEU A 114 24.46 6.11 14.85
C LEU A 114 25.53 6.82 15.72
N GLU A 115 26.62 7.29 15.11
CA GLU A 115 27.67 8.07 15.81
C GLU A 115 27.17 9.46 16.22
N ILE A 116 26.23 10.04 15.45
CA ILE A 116 25.61 11.34 15.73
C ILE A 116 24.47 11.22 16.73
N ASN A 117 23.60 10.22 16.56
CA ASN A 117 22.43 9.97 17.37
C ASN A 117 22.27 8.47 17.68
N PRO A 118 22.80 7.98 18.81
CA PRO A 118 22.76 6.55 19.17
C PRO A 118 21.34 5.99 19.43
N GLN A 119 20.35 6.86 19.54
CA GLN A 119 18.96 6.46 19.77
C GLN A 119 18.09 6.50 18.52
N ILE A 120 18.66 6.86 17.38
CA ILE A 120 17.92 7.00 16.12
C ILE A 120 17.29 5.66 15.66
N VAL A 121 16.04 5.70 15.23
CA VAL A 121 15.44 4.61 14.48
C VAL A 121 15.59 4.94 13.00
N TYR A 122 16.34 4.12 12.28
CA TYR A 122 16.70 4.36 10.90
C TYR A 122 15.96 3.37 10.00
N GLY A 123 15.10 3.85 9.12
CA GLY A 123 14.28 3.05 8.20
C GLY A 123 14.79 3.12 6.76
N SER A 124 14.99 1.95 6.15
CA SER A 124 15.45 1.83 4.75
C SER A 124 14.49 0.99 3.92
N ILE A 125 14.14 1.48 2.72
CA ILE A 125 13.45 0.68 1.70
C ILE A 125 14.36 0.54 0.49
N THR A 126 14.52 -0.69 0.00
CA THR A 126 15.20 -1.00 -1.25
C THR A 126 14.27 -1.68 -2.24
N GLY A 127 14.68 -1.84 -3.50
CA GLY A 127 13.91 -2.63 -4.45
C GLY A 127 13.94 -4.13 -4.14
N TYR A 128 15.13 -4.65 -3.83
CA TYR A 128 15.41 -6.10 -3.80
C TYR A 128 16.31 -6.54 -2.63
N GLY A 129 16.43 -5.74 -1.60
CA GLY A 129 17.41 -5.96 -0.52
C GLY A 129 18.75 -5.30 -0.83
N SER A 130 19.65 -5.32 0.16
CA SER A 130 20.99 -4.72 0.09
C SER A 130 22.04 -5.64 -0.54
N GLU A 131 21.76 -6.93 -0.65
CA GLU A 131 22.70 -7.97 -1.09
C GLU A 131 22.18 -8.78 -2.28
N GLY A 132 23.06 -9.58 -2.87
CA GLY A 132 22.72 -10.50 -3.95
C GLY A 132 22.65 -9.85 -5.35
N PRO A 133 22.32 -10.65 -6.39
CA PRO A 133 22.45 -10.23 -7.79
C PRO A 133 21.45 -9.14 -8.20
N TRP A 134 20.38 -8.96 -7.46
CA TRP A 134 19.34 -7.97 -7.76
C TRP A 134 19.55 -6.63 -7.06
N SER A 135 20.41 -6.54 -6.04
CA SER A 135 20.56 -5.35 -5.19
C SER A 135 20.85 -4.05 -5.97
N LYS A 136 21.60 -4.16 -7.09
CA LYS A 136 21.98 -3.01 -7.94
C LYS A 136 20.97 -2.72 -9.06
N LEU A 137 19.97 -3.56 -9.24
CA LEU A 137 18.97 -3.37 -10.30
C LEU A 137 18.00 -2.23 -9.93
N PRO A 138 17.39 -1.56 -10.94
CA PRO A 138 16.36 -0.58 -10.70
C PRO A 138 15.17 -1.21 -9.96
N GLY A 139 14.89 -0.73 -8.74
CA GLY A 139 13.71 -1.09 -7.97
C GLY A 139 12.54 -0.19 -8.38
N GLN A 140 11.46 -0.79 -8.85
CA GLN A 140 10.22 -0.11 -9.20
C GLN A 140 9.08 -1.12 -9.07
N ASP A 141 7.87 -0.67 -8.76
CA ASP A 141 6.72 -1.51 -8.42
C ASP A 141 6.47 -2.65 -9.42
N LEU A 142 6.27 -2.33 -10.70
CA LEU A 142 6.02 -3.33 -11.74
C LEU A 142 7.17 -4.34 -11.88
N LEU A 143 8.41 -3.88 -11.74
CA LEU A 143 9.59 -4.75 -11.82
C LEU A 143 9.66 -5.71 -10.62
N ALA A 144 9.26 -5.24 -9.44
CA ALA A 144 9.15 -6.08 -8.25
C ALA A 144 8.02 -7.11 -8.42
N GLN A 145 6.83 -6.70 -8.88
CA GLN A 145 5.75 -7.63 -9.19
C GLN A 145 6.19 -8.73 -10.18
N SER A 146 6.93 -8.36 -11.21
CA SER A 146 7.39 -9.30 -12.25
C SER A 146 8.35 -10.37 -11.72
N ARG A 147 9.02 -10.13 -10.56
CA ARG A 147 10.02 -11.04 -9.98
C ARG A 147 9.49 -11.94 -8.87
N THR A 148 8.26 -11.72 -8.40
CA THR A 148 7.71 -12.44 -7.24
C THR A 148 6.69 -13.51 -7.62
N GLY A 149 6.38 -13.66 -8.91
CA GLY A 149 5.36 -14.61 -9.36
C GLY A 149 3.92 -14.12 -9.22
N ILE A 150 3.65 -13.01 -8.52
CA ILE A 150 2.30 -12.50 -8.29
C ILE A 150 1.52 -12.25 -9.58
N THR A 151 2.20 -11.86 -10.65
CA THR A 151 1.59 -11.64 -11.97
C THR A 151 0.98 -12.92 -12.58
N TRP A 152 1.40 -14.09 -12.13
CA TRP A 152 0.84 -15.38 -12.55
C TRP A 152 -0.35 -15.83 -11.71
N LEU A 153 -0.69 -15.11 -10.64
CA LEU A 153 -1.85 -15.38 -9.78
C LEU A 153 -3.07 -14.56 -10.18
N ASN A 154 -2.86 -13.42 -10.84
CA ASN A 154 -3.91 -12.52 -11.28
C ASN A 154 -4.49 -12.93 -12.65
N GLY A 155 -5.74 -12.51 -12.90
CA GLY A 155 -6.45 -12.85 -14.12
C GLY A 155 -6.89 -14.31 -14.19
N SER A 156 -7.49 -14.73 -15.29
CA SER A 156 -7.94 -16.09 -15.55
C SER A 156 -6.86 -16.95 -16.24
N GLY A 157 -7.07 -18.25 -16.31
CA GLY A 157 -6.06 -19.21 -16.78
C GLY A 157 -5.59 -18.99 -18.22
N GLN A 158 -6.39 -18.32 -19.04
CA GLN A 158 -6.05 -17.98 -20.43
C GLN A 158 -5.32 -16.64 -20.57
N ASP A 159 -5.28 -15.83 -19.51
CA ASP A 159 -4.64 -14.51 -19.55
C ASP A 159 -3.11 -14.65 -19.46
N VAL A 160 -2.40 -13.70 -20.07
CA VAL A 160 -0.95 -13.51 -19.87
C VAL A 160 -0.65 -13.13 -18.42
N PRO A 161 0.62 -13.12 -17.98
CA PRO A 161 0.98 -12.59 -16.68
C PRO A 161 0.41 -11.18 -16.49
N THR A 162 -0.48 -11.03 -15.52
CA THR A 162 -1.25 -9.80 -15.31
C THR A 162 -0.83 -9.14 -14.00
N PRO A 163 -0.25 -7.93 -14.04
CA PRO A 163 0.10 -7.22 -12.81
C PRO A 163 -1.14 -6.73 -12.08
N MET A 164 -1.01 -6.46 -10.79
CA MET A 164 -2.01 -5.68 -10.07
C MET A 164 -2.00 -4.24 -10.60
N GLY A 165 -3.17 -3.67 -10.84
CA GLY A 165 -3.33 -2.31 -11.37
C GLY A 165 -3.06 -1.19 -10.36
N LEU A 166 -2.26 -1.47 -9.32
CA LEU A 166 -1.90 -0.57 -8.23
C LEU A 166 -0.41 -0.69 -7.95
N ALA A 167 0.18 0.36 -7.35
CA ALA A 167 1.57 0.33 -6.86
C ALA A 167 1.65 -0.45 -5.53
N VAL A 168 1.32 -1.74 -5.58
CA VAL A 168 1.13 -2.60 -4.40
C VAL A 168 2.45 -2.88 -3.68
N ALA A 169 3.55 -3.04 -4.42
CA ALA A 169 4.87 -3.27 -3.83
C ALA A 169 5.33 -2.07 -2.99
N ASP A 170 5.16 -0.86 -3.52
CA ASP A 170 5.50 0.38 -2.81
C ASP A 170 4.67 0.55 -1.53
N ILE A 171 3.36 0.31 -1.62
CA ILE A 171 2.44 0.45 -0.48
C ILE A 171 2.79 -0.57 0.62
N LEU A 172 3.02 -1.84 0.26
CA LEU A 172 3.38 -2.89 1.22
C LEU A 172 4.73 -2.63 1.88
N ALA A 173 5.76 -2.27 1.11
CA ALA A 173 7.06 -1.91 1.68
C ALA A 173 6.94 -0.71 2.63
N GLY A 174 6.12 0.30 2.29
CA GLY A 174 5.84 1.43 3.18
C GLY A 174 5.14 1.01 4.47
N HIS A 175 4.17 0.10 4.41
CA HIS A 175 3.51 -0.46 5.60
C HIS A 175 4.49 -1.24 6.48
N ASN A 176 5.26 -2.16 5.90
CA ASN A 176 6.24 -2.96 6.62
C ASN A 176 7.30 -2.08 7.29
N LEU A 177 7.72 -1.00 6.61
CA LEU A 177 8.64 -0.04 7.21
C LEU A 177 8.04 0.65 8.44
N VAL A 178 6.78 1.08 8.38
CA VAL A 178 6.09 1.71 9.54
C VAL A 178 5.97 0.71 10.68
N GLU A 179 5.56 -0.52 10.43
CA GLU A 179 5.45 -1.57 11.44
C GLU A 179 6.80 -1.83 12.12
N GLY A 180 7.87 -2.00 11.35
CA GLY A 180 9.22 -2.17 11.85
C GLY A 180 9.71 -0.97 12.67
N ILE A 181 9.43 0.27 12.22
CA ILE A 181 9.76 1.50 12.95
C ILE A 181 9.02 1.56 14.30
N LEU A 182 7.72 1.24 14.33
CA LEU A 182 6.96 1.23 15.58
C LEU A 182 7.50 0.19 16.56
N ALA A 183 7.84 -1.01 16.10
CA ALA A 183 8.50 -2.04 16.90
C ALA A 183 9.86 -1.55 17.44
N ALA A 184 10.66 -0.88 16.59
CA ALA A 184 11.95 -0.32 16.97
C ALA A 184 11.81 0.83 18.00
N ILE A 185 10.79 1.67 17.89
CA ILE A 185 10.47 2.71 18.87
C ILE A 185 10.13 2.09 20.23
N ILE A 186 9.30 1.05 20.26
CA ILE A 186 8.98 0.30 21.49
C ILE A 186 10.25 -0.30 22.13
N LYS A 187 11.12 -0.91 21.30
CA LYS A 187 12.44 -1.42 21.74
C LYS A 187 13.30 -0.28 22.32
N ARG A 188 13.36 0.88 21.66
CA ARG A 188 14.11 2.05 22.09
C ARG A 188 13.66 2.54 23.48
N PHE A 189 12.37 2.58 23.77
CA PHE A 189 11.87 2.96 25.10
C PHE A 189 12.44 2.07 26.22
N LYS A 190 12.62 0.77 25.93
CA LYS A 190 13.16 -0.21 26.89
C LYS A 190 14.70 -0.17 26.99
N THR A 191 15.39 -0.03 25.86
CA THR A 191 16.84 -0.25 25.75
C THR A 191 17.64 1.05 25.69
N LYS A 192 17.02 2.18 25.40
CA LYS A 192 17.65 3.47 25.10
C LYS A 192 18.61 3.42 23.90
N LYS A 193 18.44 2.44 23.01
CA LYS A 193 19.27 2.27 21.80
C LYS A 193 18.39 2.36 20.56
N GLY A 194 18.93 2.97 19.51
CA GLY A 194 18.33 2.99 18.18
C GLY A 194 18.31 1.62 17.49
N SER A 195 17.78 1.57 16.30
CA SER A 195 17.74 0.35 15.48
C SER A 195 17.75 0.72 13.99
N HIS A 196 18.30 -0.17 13.17
CA HIS A 196 18.11 -0.16 11.72
C HIS A 196 16.92 -1.06 11.38
N VAL A 197 15.99 -0.54 10.62
CA VAL A 197 14.81 -1.24 10.09
C VAL A 197 14.95 -1.26 8.57
N GLU A 198 15.02 -2.44 7.99
CA GLU A 198 15.18 -2.64 6.56
C GLU A 198 14.01 -3.44 6.00
N THR A 199 13.56 -3.06 4.84
CA THR A 199 12.58 -3.80 4.04
C THR A 199 12.81 -3.55 2.54
N SER A 200 12.17 -4.33 1.70
CA SER A 200 12.25 -4.15 0.26
C SER A 200 10.89 -4.33 -0.42
N LEU A 201 10.77 -3.83 -1.65
CA LEU A 201 9.57 -4.01 -2.46
C LEU A 201 9.25 -5.49 -2.67
N ILE A 202 10.30 -6.30 -2.90
CA ILE A 202 10.12 -7.73 -3.17
C ILE A 202 9.71 -8.49 -1.90
N GLU A 203 10.27 -8.16 -0.74
CA GLU A 203 9.90 -8.79 0.53
C GLU A 203 8.44 -8.51 0.89
N GLY A 204 7.96 -7.27 0.70
CA GLY A 204 6.54 -6.94 0.87
C GLY A 204 5.62 -7.74 -0.05
N LEU A 205 6.03 -7.94 -1.32
CA LEU A 205 5.26 -8.76 -2.26
C LEU A 205 5.31 -10.25 -1.96
N LEU A 206 6.40 -10.76 -1.39
CA LEU A 206 6.48 -12.16 -0.97
C LEU A 206 5.64 -12.39 0.29
N ASP A 207 5.64 -11.44 1.20
CA ASP A 207 4.85 -11.50 2.43
C ASP A 207 3.34 -11.58 2.13
N ILE A 208 2.80 -10.74 1.25
CA ILE A 208 1.37 -10.82 0.88
C ILE A 208 0.99 -12.14 0.20
N GLN A 209 1.96 -12.88 -0.33
CA GLN A 209 1.78 -14.18 -0.95
C GLN A 209 1.98 -15.35 0.04
N PHE A 210 2.10 -15.10 1.35
CA PHE A 210 2.45 -16.12 2.34
C PHE A 210 1.56 -17.36 2.27
N GLU A 211 0.26 -17.19 2.07
CA GLU A 211 -0.72 -18.29 1.98
C GLU A 211 -0.45 -19.20 0.77
N VAL A 212 -0.37 -18.60 -0.42
CA VAL A 212 -0.18 -19.35 -1.66
C VAL A 212 1.23 -19.96 -1.77
N LEU A 213 2.25 -19.26 -1.30
CA LEU A 213 3.61 -19.77 -1.25
C LEU A 213 3.75 -20.90 -0.23
N THR A 214 3.11 -20.79 0.93
CA THR A 214 3.09 -21.87 1.93
C THR A 214 2.42 -23.11 1.36
N THR A 215 1.30 -22.95 0.64
CA THR A 215 0.65 -24.07 -0.05
C THR A 215 1.59 -24.69 -1.08
N TYR A 216 2.19 -23.89 -1.96
CA TYR A 216 3.13 -24.33 -2.99
C TYR A 216 4.33 -25.10 -2.43
N PHE A 217 4.93 -24.64 -1.32
CA PHE A 217 6.07 -25.30 -0.68
C PHE A 217 5.70 -26.66 -0.08
N ASN A 218 4.43 -26.90 0.28
CA ASN A 218 3.98 -28.09 1.00
C ASN A 218 3.12 -29.04 0.15
N ASP A 219 2.79 -28.68 -1.08
CA ASP A 219 2.02 -29.53 -1.99
C ASP A 219 2.89 -30.29 -3.02
N GLY A 220 4.21 -30.31 -2.82
CA GLY A 220 5.19 -30.90 -3.74
C GLY A 220 5.61 -29.97 -4.87
N PHE A 221 5.56 -28.65 -4.67
CA PHE A 221 5.90 -27.62 -5.64
C PHE A 221 5.10 -27.68 -6.95
N ARG A 222 3.81 -28.04 -6.83
CA ARG A 222 2.91 -28.09 -7.97
C ARG A 222 2.57 -26.68 -8.41
N LYS A 223 2.79 -26.41 -9.71
CA LYS A 223 2.49 -25.09 -10.28
C LYS A 223 1.03 -24.72 -10.01
N PRO A 224 0.76 -23.54 -9.39
CA PRO A 224 -0.61 -23.09 -9.20
C PRO A 224 -1.28 -22.86 -10.56
N GLU A 225 -2.48 -23.41 -10.72
CA GLU A 225 -3.28 -23.27 -11.92
C GLU A 225 -4.45 -22.32 -11.65
N ARG A 226 -4.52 -21.24 -12.42
CA ARG A 226 -5.69 -20.35 -12.39
C ARG A 226 -6.88 -21.08 -13.05
N SER A 227 -8.08 -20.87 -12.51
CA SER A 227 -9.32 -21.25 -13.19
C SER A 227 -9.39 -20.60 -14.57
N LYS A 228 -9.84 -21.32 -15.59
CA LYS A 228 -9.95 -20.79 -16.96
C LYS A 228 -10.88 -19.60 -17.05
N PHE A 229 -11.92 -19.59 -16.23
CA PHE A 229 -12.95 -18.56 -16.19
C PHE A 229 -13.15 -18.07 -14.76
N ASN A 230 -13.48 -16.80 -14.59
CA ASN A 230 -13.88 -16.20 -13.32
C ASN A 230 -12.92 -16.52 -12.18
N ASN A 231 -11.60 -16.55 -12.48
CA ASN A 231 -10.59 -16.84 -11.46
C ASN A 231 -10.47 -15.66 -10.49
N ALA A 232 -10.57 -15.96 -9.20
CA ALA A 232 -10.30 -14.99 -8.15
C ALA A 232 -9.15 -15.47 -7.22
N HIS A 233 -8.88 -16.79 -7.20
CA HIS A 233 -7.79 -17.38 -6.42
C HIS A 233 -7.38 -18.74 -6.99
N ALA A 234 -6.06 -18.97 -7.17
CA ALA A 234 -5.56 -20.15 -7.87
C ALA A 234 -5.79 -21.47 -7.11
N TYR A 235 -5.88 -21.43 -5.78
CA TYR A 235 -6.03 -22.60 -4.90
C TYR A 235 -7.44 -22.80 -4.34
N LEU A 236 -8.37 -21.87 -4.56
CA LEU A 236 -9.74 -22.04 -4.09
C LEU A 236 -10.61 -22.73 -5.12
N SER A 237 -11.56 -23.53 -4.61
CA SER A 237 -12.56 -24.25 -5.38
C SER A 237 -13.66 -23.31 -5.91
N ALA A 238 -14.49 -23.81 -6.82
CA ALA A 238 -15.77 -23.16 -7.10
C ALA A 238 -16.64 -23.17 -5.82
N PRO A 239 -17.52 -22.16 -5.63
CA PRO A 239 -17.90 -21.11 -6.57
C PRO A 239 -17.04 -19.84 -6.50
N TYR A 240 -15.93 -19.82 -5.78
CA TYR A 240 -15.16 -18.60 -5.51
C TYR A 240 -14.78 -17.85 -6.81
N GLY A 241 -15.43 -16.72 -7.08
CA GLY A 241 -15.25 -15.96 -8.33
C GLY A 241 -16.22 -14.80 -8.50
N ILE A 242 -16.04 -14.05 -9.60
CA ILE A 242 -16.92 -12.97 -10.03
C ILE A 242 -17.66 -13.42 -11.28
N TYR A 243 -18.97 -13.26 -11.28
CA TYR A 243 -19.87 -13.75 -12.33
C TYR A 243 -20.70 -12.61 -12.91
N GLU A 244 -20.91 -12.64 -14.22
CA GLU A 244 -21.81 -11.75 -14.93
C GLU A 244 -23.26 -12.06 -14.60
N THR A 245 -24.06 -11.04 -14.33
CA THR A 245 -25.51 -11.08 -14.20
C THR A 245 -26.14 -10.41 -15.41
N GLN A 246 -27.45 -10.23 -15.42
CA GLN A 246 -28.13 -9.58 -16.54
C GLN A 246 -27.70 -8.11 -16.74
N ASP A 247 -27.32 -7.41 -15.68
CA ASP A 247 -27.07 -5.97 -15.68
C ASP A 247 -25.70 -5.56 -15.13
N ASN A 248 -24.99 -6.44 -14.44
CA ASN A 248 -23.70 -6.13 -13.79
C ASN A 248 -22.94 -7.43 -13.46
N TYR A 249 -22.23 -7.44 -12.32
CA TYR A 249 -21.47 -8.57 -11.80
C TYR A 249 -21.80 -8.83 -10.33
N ILE A 250 -21.73 -10.11 -9.94
CA ILE A 250 -21.82 -10.56 -8.56
C ILE A 250 -20.58 -11.38 -8.18
N ALA A 251 -20.00 -11.11 -7.02
CA ALA A 251 -18.96 -11.94 -6.42
C ALA A 251 -19.62 -13.00 -5.52
N ILE A 252 -19.19 -14.25 -5.63
CA ILE A 252 -19.59 -15.33 -4.72
C ILE A 252 -18.32 -15.89 -4.08
N ALA A 253 -18.31 -15.93 -2.75
CA ALA A 253 -17.21 -16.48 -1.96
C ALA A 253 -17.39 -17.98 -1.68
N MET A 254 -16.69 -18.50 -0.68
CA MET A 254 -16.77 -19.92 -0.28
C MET A 254 -18.17 -20.29 0.20
N THR A 255 -18.85 -21.13 -0.55
CA THR A 255 -20.22 -21.53 -0.28
C THR A 255 -20.41 -23.00 -0.66
N PRO A 256 -21.15 -23.81 0.11
CA PRO A 256 -21.48 -25.19 -0.25
C PRO A 256 -22.27 -25.22 -1.56
N LEU A 257 -21.77 -25.98 -2.55
CA LEU A 257 -22.41 -26.06 -3.87
C LEU A 257 -23.82 -26.67 -3.83
N PRO A 258 -24.13 -27.69 -3.01
CA PRO A 258 -25.51 -28.17 -2.92
C PRO A 258 -26.50 -27.10 -2.43
N GLN A 259 -26.13 -26.30 -1.42
CA GLN A 259 -26.95 -25.19 -0.93
C GLN A 259 -27.13 -24.11 -2.02
N LEU A 260 -26.05 -23.73 -2.68
CA LEU A 260 -26.12 -22.78 -3.80
C LEU A 260 -27.00 -23.35 -4.93
N GLY A 261 -26.92 -24.67 -5.18
CA GLY A 261 -27.73 -25.37 -6.17
C GLY A 261 -29.23 -25.34 -5.88
N GLU A 262 -29.62 -25.36 -4.61
CA GLU A 262 -31.04 -25.17 -4.24
C GLU A 262 -31.54 -23.79 -4.63
N LEU A 263 -30.78 -22.74 -4.29
CA LEU A 263 -31.14 -21.34 -4.54
C LEU A 263 -31.09 -20.97 -6.02
N LEU A 264 -30.17 -21.57 -6.77
CA LEU A 264 -30.03 -21.38 -8.22
C LEU A 264 -30.90 -22.36 -9.04
N GLU A 265 -31.69 -23.22 -8.40
CA GLU A 265 -32.52 -24.26 -9.02
C GLU A 265 -31.74 -25.18 -9.98
N SER A 266 -30.49 -25.50 -9.63
CA SER A 266 -29.57 -26.32 -10.42
C SER A 266 -29.45 -27.74 -9.89
N SER A 267 -29.99 -28.71 -10.60
CA SER A 267 -29.84 -30.15 -10.27
C SER A 267 -28.38 -30.61 -10.31
N TYR A 268 -27.58 -30.03 -11.20
CA TYR A 268 -26.16 -30.31 -11.31
C TYR A 268 -25.41 -29.88 -10.03
N LEU A 269 -25.58 -28.63 -9.59
CA LEU A 269 -24.91 -28.14 -8.37
C LEU A 269 -25.38 -28.89 -7.12
N LYS A 270 -26.65 -29.23 -7.03
CA LYS A 270 -27.22 -30.07 -5.93
C LYS A 270 -26.56 -31.45 -5.83
N SER A 271 -26.14 -32.02 -6.93
CA SER A 271 -25.50 -33.33 -6.99
C SER A 271 -24.04 -33.36 -6.51
N LEU A 272 -23.40 -32.20 -6.40
CA LEU A 272 -21.96 -32.06 -6.07
C LEU A 272 -21.71 -32.15 -4.55
N ASN A 273 -21.86 -33.34 -3.99
CA ASN A 273 -21.68 -33.56 -2.54
C ASN A 273 -20.22 -33.77 -2.13
N ASP A 274 -19.33 -34.17 -3.04
CA ASP A 274 -17.91 -34.33 -2.75
C ASP A 274 -17.17 -33.04 -2.95
N GLN A 275 -16.65 -32.44 -1.88
CA GLN A 275 -15.90 -31.19 -1.92
C GLN A 275 -14.62 -31.26 -2.79
N LYS A 276 -14.05 -32.45 -2.99
CA LYS A 276 -12.90 -32.63 -3.89
C LYS A 276 -13.26 -32.31 -5.35
N GLU A 277 -14.49 -32.58 -5.74
CA GLU A 277 -14.99 -32.27 -7.08
C GLU A 277 -15.12 -30.76 -7.29
N TRP A 278 -15.35 -29.97 -6.24
CA TRP A 278 -15.49 -28.51 -6.36
C TRP A 278 -14.21 -27.83 -6.87
N PHE A 279 -13.05 -28.43 -6.58
CA PHE A 279 -11.78 -27.97 -7.12
C PHE A 279 -11.47 -28.59 -8.48
N THR A 280 -11.58 -29.88 -8.62
CA THR A 280 -11.21 -30.59 -9.86
C THR A 280 -12.11 -30.27 -11.04
N LYS A 281 -13.39 -29.98 -10.79
CA LYS A 281 -14.41 -29.58 -11.78
C LYS A 281 -14.68 -28.06 -11.76
N ARG A 282 -13.82 -27.28 -11.12
CA ARG A 282 -14.12 -25.85 -10.87
C ARG A 282 -14.47 -25.05 -12.10
N ASP A 283 -13.84 -25.31 -13.26
CA ASP A 283 -14.12 -24.59 -14.49
C ASP A 283 -15.51 -24.89 -15.03
N GLU A 284 -15.91 -26.17 -15.01
CA GLU A 284 -17.25 -26.60 -15.41
C GLU A 284 -18.33 -26.02 -14.48
N ILE A 285 -18.09 -26.09 -13.17
CA ILE A 285 -19.01 -25.55 -12.16
C ILE A 285 -19.20 -24.04 -12.33
N LYS A 286 -18.11 -23.30 -12.56
CA LYS A 286 -18.16 -21.85 -12.75
C LYS A 286 -18.91 -21.45 -14.03
N ILE A 287 -18.77 -22.22 -15.11
CA ILE A 287 -19.56 -22.03 -16.33
C ILE A 287 -21.05 -22.19 -16.02
N GLN A 288 -21.43 -23.27 -15.35
CA GLN A 288 -22.84 -23.54 -15.01
C GLN A 288 -23.44 -22.46 -14.11
N ILE A 289 -22.70 -21.99 -13.11
CA ILE A 289 -23.13 -20.86 -12.25
C ILE A 289 -23.30 -19.59 -13.09
N GLY A 290 -22.34 -19.27 -13.94
CA GLY A 290 -22.38 -18.08 -14.79
C GLY A 290 -23.59 -18.07 -15.72
N GLU A 291 -23.92 -19.20 -16.36
CA GLU A 291 -25.09 -19.31 -17.25
C GLU A 291 -26.43 -19.11 -16.51
N ILE A 292 -26.49 -19.50 -15.24
CA ILE A 292 -27.68 -19.29 -14.42
C ILE A 292 -27.78 -17.84 -13.98
N LEU A 293 -26.68 -17.24 -13.50
CA LEU A 293 -26.66 -15.89 -12.96
C LEU A 293 -27.00 -14.82 -14.00
N LYS A 294 -26.70 -15.05 -15.27
CA LYS A 294 -27.11 -14.17 -16.39
C LYS A 294 -28.62 -14.02 -16.58
N LYS A 295 -29.44 -14.89 -15.99
CA LYS A 295 -30.90 -14.90 -16.18
C LYS A 295 -31.66 -13.84 -15.39
N LYS A 296 -31.04 -13.27 -14.35
CA LYS A 296 -31.66 -12.21 -13.50
C LYS A 296 -30.67 -11.09 -13.27
N ASN A 297 -31.16 -9.91 -12.92
CA ASN A 297 -30.34 -8.79 -12.51
C ASN A 297 -29.66 -9.05 -11.13
N THR A 298 -28.62 -8.28 -10.83
CA THR A 298 -27.80 -8.43 -9.62
C THR A 298 -28.63 -8.35 -8.35
N GLN A 299 -29.53 -7.35 -8.24
CA GLN A 299 -30.35 -7.17 -7.06
C GLN A 299 -31.27 -8.37 -6.80
N SER A 300 -31.89 -8.91 -7.85
CA SER A 300 -32.74 -10.10 -7.72
C SER A 300 -31.99 -11.31 -7.19
N TRP A 301 -30.70 -11.44 -7.54
CA TRP A 301 -29.85 -12.50 -6.97
C TRP A 301 -29.48 -12.21 -5.53
N LEU A 302 -29.14 -11.00 -5.17
CA LEU A 302 -28.85 -10.61 -3.78
C LEU A 302 -30.07 -10.87 -2.87
N ASP A 303 -31.27 -10.52 -3.32
CA ASP A 303 -32.52 -10.75 -2.59
C ASP A 303 -32.79 -12.25 -2.30
N ILE A 304 -32.22 -13.15 -3.09
CA ILE A 304 -32.31 -14.60 -2.90
C ILE A 304 -31.15 -15.13 -2.05
N LEU A 305 -29.92 -14.67 -2.31
CA LEU A 305 -28.71 -15.30 -1.79
C LEU A 305 -28.34 -14.77 -0.40
N GLU A 306 -28.45 -13.46 -0.14
CA GLU A 306 -28.08 -12.86 1.15
C GLU A 306 -28.95 -13.37 2.31
N PRO A 307 -30.30 -13.46 2.19
CA PRO A 307 -31.11 -14.01 3.28
C PRO A 307 -30.85 -15.49 3.60
N ALA A 308 -30.26 -16.21 2.65
CA ALA A 308 -29.84 -17.61 2.81
C ALA A 308 -28.41 -17.77 3.33
N ASP A 309 -27.78 -16.68 3.81
CA ASP A 309 -26.40 -16.62 4.31
C ASP A 309 -25.37 -17.09 3.27
N ILE A 310 -25.61 -16.84 2.00
CA ILE A 310 -24.62 -17.03 0.94
C ILE A 310 -23.69 -15.83 0.92
N TRP A 311 -22.39 -16.07 0.98
CA TRP A 311 -21.39 -15.01 0.95
C TRP A 311 -21.24 -14.45 -0.46
N CYS A 312 -22.01 -13.45 -0.74
CA CYS A 312 -22.03 -12.78 -2.04
C CYS A 312 -22.07 -11.25 -1.88
N SER A 313 -21.74 -10.55 -2.94
CA SER A 313 -21.80 -9.10 -3.00
C SER A 313 -21.90 -8.64 -4.45
N GLU A 314 -22.58 -7.53 -4.70
CA GLU A 314 -22.47 -6.84 -5.98
C GLU A 314 -21.04 -6.33 -6.21
N VAL A 315 -20.63 -6.23 -7.47
CA VAL A 315 -19.35 -5.63 -7.86
C VAL A 315 -19.57 -4.17 -8.20
N LEU A 316 -18.98 -3.28 -7.40
CA LEU A 316 -19.11 -1.83 -7.56
C LEU A 316 -17.92 -1.26 -8.31
N ASP A 317 -18.19 -0.36 -9.27
CA ASP A 317 -17.20 0.61 -9.74
C ASP A 317 -17.07 1.79 -8.76
N TRP A 318 -16.14 2.70 -9.00
CA TRP A 318 -15.93 3.84 -8.11
C TRP A 318 -17.14 4.77 -8.03
N GLU A 319 -17.86 4.98 -9.12
CA GLU A 319 -19.02 5.87 -9.13
C GLU A 319 -20.15 5.33 -8.25
N ARG A 320 -20.45 4.05 -8.36
CA ARG A 320 -21.47 3.36 -7.57
C ARG A 320 -21.03 3.24 -6.10
N MET A 321 -19.77 2.88 -5.86
CA MET A 321 -19.20 2.78 -4.50
C MET A 321 -19.32 4.11 -3.76
N LEU A 322 -18.95 5.22 -4.38
CA LEU A 322 -18.99 6.55 -3.74
C LEU A 322 -20.43 6.99 -3.39
N LYS A 323 -21.43 6.51 -4.12
CA LYS A 323 -22.84 6.78 -3.86
C LYS A 323 -23.45 5.86 -2.80
N HIS A 324 -22.81 4.71 -2.53
CA HIS A 324 -23.34 3.68 -1.65
C HIS A 324 -23.31 4.11 -0.17
N GLU A 325 -24.40 3.86 0.56
CA GLU A 325 -24.51 4.23 1.98
C GLU A 325 -23.44 3.55 2.85
N GLY A 326 -23.09 2.30 2.56
CA GLY A 326 -22.00 1.59 3.23
C GLY A 326 -20.65 2.28 3.10
N PHE A 327 -20.35 2.94 1.97
CA PHE A 327 -19.15 3.74 1.82
C PHE A 327 -19.23 5.07 2.56
N LYS A 328 -20.39 5.76 2.51
CA LYS A 328 -20.58 7.07 3.15
C LYS A 328 -20.35 7.01 4.67
N VAL A 329 -20.82 5.96 5.34
CA VAL A 329 -20.61 5.78 6.79
C VAL A 329 -19.17 5.55 7.19
N LEU A 330 -18.28 5.15 6.26
CA LEU A 330 -16.85 5.01 6.51
C LEU A 330 -16.16 6.37 6.68
N ASP A 331 -16.74 7.46 6.18
CA ASP A 331 -16.18 8.82 6.20
C ASP A 331 -14.73 8.87 5.74
N MET A 332 -14.43 8.19 4.61
CA MET A 332 -13.06 8.02 4.12
C MET A 332 -12.53 9.24 3.37
N ILE A 333 -13.40 10.08 2.81
CA ILE A 333 -12.99 11.24 2.01
C ILE A 333 -12.71 12.42 2.95
N GLN A 334 -11.61 13.12 2.69
CA GLN A 334 -11.29 14.40 3.32
C GLN A 334 -10.92 15.44 2.27
N ASN A 335 -11.23 16.68 2.55
CA ASN A 335 -10.85 17.83 1.74
C ASN A 335 -9.85 18.68 2.50
N ILE A 336 -8.72 18.98 1.89
CA ILE A 336 -7.64 19.74 2.49
C ILE A 336 -7.40 20.98 1.62
N LYS A 337 -7.36 22.14 2.27
CA LYS A 337 -7.09 23.41 1.60
C LYS A 337 -5.70 23.91 1.96
N ARG A 338 -5.05 24.56 1.02
CA ARG A 338 -3.81 25.33 1.22
C ARG A 338 -4.13 26.81 1.02
N ASP A 339 -3.40 27.69 1.71
CA ASP A 339 -3.70 29.15 1.72
C ASP A 339 -3.62 29.81 0.34
N ASP A 340 -2.91 29.21 -0.60
CA ASP A 340 -2.82 29.67 -1.99
C ASP A 340 -4.00 29.25 -2.89
N GLY A 341 -5.04 28.67 -2.30
CA GLY A 341 -6.27 28.28 -3.00
C GLY A 341 -6.30 26.83 -3.49
N LEU A 342 -5.22 26.06 -3.33
CA LEU A 342 -5.24 24.64 -3.66
C LEU A 342 -6.26 23.90 -2.79
N ASN A 343 -7.08 23.05 -3.43
CA ASN A 343 -8.05 22.21 -2.77
C ASN A 343 -7.85 20.75 -3.19
N LEU A 344 -7.50 19.89 -2.24
CA LEU A 344 -7.24 18.48 -2.45
C LEU A 344 -8.33 17.62 -1.82
N SER A 345 -8.99 16.81 -2.62
CA SER A 345 -9.84 15.70 -2.12
C SER A 345 -9.01 14.41 -2.10
N THR A 346 -8.94 13.74 -0.96
CA THR A 346 -8.16 12.52 -0.79
C THR A 346 -8.74 11.63 0.29
N LEU A 347 -8.19 10.43 0.47
CA LEU A 347 -8.59 9.54 1.56
C LEU A 347 -7.87 9.93 2.86
N ARG A 348 -8.59 9.86 3.99
CA ARG A 348 -8.01 9.99 5.32
C ARG A 348 -7.21 8.73 5.72
N CYS A 349 -6.51 8.79 6.84
CA CYS A 349 -5.94 7.60 7.48
C CYS A 349 -7.04 6.55 7.74
N PRO A 350 -6.85 5.28 7.33
CA PRO A 350 -7.86 4.24 7.54
C PRO A 350 -7.95 3.76 9.00
N ILE A 351 -6.93 4.06 9.80
CA ILE A 351 -6.83 3.61 11.20
C ILE A 351 -7.77 4.42 12.09
N LYS A 352 -8.40 3.74 13.05
CA LYS A 352 -9.15 4.34 14.15
C LYS A 352 -8.56 3.85 15.46
N ILE A 353 -8.31 4.76 16.41
CA ILE A 353 -7.89 4.43 17.76
C ILE A 353 -8.91 5.04 18.72
N ASP A 354 -9.44 4.26 19.65
CA ASP A 354 -10.53 4.67 20.54
C ASP A 354 -11.71 5.32 19.80
N LYS A 355 -12.08 4.74 18.64
CA LYS A 355 -13.13 5.23 17.72
C LYS A 355 -12.81 6.58 17.05
N LYS A 356 -11.64 7.18 17.32
CA LYS A 356 -11.20 8.45 16.72
C LYS A 356 -10.53 8.18 15.37
N THR A 357 -10.92 8.95 14.36
CA THR A 357 -10.29 8.97 13.03
C THR A 357 -9.19 10.03 12.99
N PHE A 358 -8.22 9.83 12.12
CA PHE A 358 -7.13 10.78 11.89
C PHE A 358 -7.30 11.40 10.50
N LYS A 359 -7.56 12.71 10.48
CA LYS A 359 -7.64 13.52 9.26
C LYS A 359 -6.40 14.41 9.16
N SER A 360 -6.00 14.73 7.95
CA SER A 360 -4.90 15.65 7.69
C SER A 360 -5.34 17.11 7.91
N GLU A 361 -4.52 17.87 8.57
CA GLU A 361 -4.77 19.28 8.89
C GLU A 361 -4.05 20.22 7.92
N LYS A 362 -2.98 19.74 7.27
CA LYS A 362 -2.10 20.53 6.38
C LYS A 362 -1.98 19.84 5.02
N ALA A 363 -2.05 20.62 3.95
CA ALA A 363 -1.75 20.17 2.59
C ALA A 363 -0.26 19.83 2.43
N ALA A 364 0.10 19.19 1.32
CA ALA A 364 1.50 18.97 0.99
C ALA A 364 2.22 20.31 0.81
N PRO A 365 3.46 20.44 1.35
CA PRO A 365 4.22 21.71 1.31
C PRO A 365 4.76 22.02 -0.07
N LYS A 366 5.02 23.30 -0.34
CA LYS A 366 5.88 23.73 -1.44
C LYS A 366 7.34 23.41 -1.13
N ILE A 367 8.19 23.35 -2.16
CA ILE A 367 9.62 23.07 -1.98
C ILE A 367 10.24 24.12 -1.06
N GLY A 368 10.80 23.67 0.07
CA GLY A 368 11.48 24.53 1.04
C GLY A 368 10.57 25.50 1.78
N GLU A 369 9.26 25.30 1.76
CA GLU A 369 8.29 26.18 2.42
C GLU A 369 8.62 26.41 3.90
N ASP A 370 9.13 25.39 4.57
CA ASP A 370 9.41 25.42 6.00
C ASP A 370 10.89 25.73 6.33
N ASN A 371 11.76 26.05 5.35
CA ASN A 371 13.19 26.29 5.59
C ASN A 371 13.46 27.29 6.71
N ASN A 372 12.89 28.51 6.63
CA ASN A 372 13.13 29.55 7.63
C ASN A 372 12.66 29.17 9.02
N LYS A 373 11.53 28.49 9.11
CA LYS A 373 10.97 27.98 10.36
C LYS A 373 11.90 26.96 11.01
N ILE A 374 12.35 25.96 10.24
CA ILE A 374 13.21 24.87 10.70
C ILE A 374 14.60 25.42 11.10
N LEU A 375 15.21 26.26 10.27
CA LEU A 375 16.51 26.91 10.58
C LEU A 375 16.45 27.68 11.90
N LYS A 376 15.38 28.44 12.13
CA LYS A 376 15.21 29.22 13.37
C LYS A 376 14.97 28.33 14.58
N GLU A 377 14.07 27.34 14.46
CA GLU A 377 13.64 26.46 15.56
C GLU A 377 14.80 25.61 16.09
N PHE A 378 15.60 25.06 15.20
CA PHE A 378 16.74 24.19 15.56
C PHE A 378 18.08 24.95 15.69
N ASN A 379 18.06 26.30 15.65
CA ASN A 379 19.27 27.14 15.69
C ASN A 379 20.34 26.71 14.68
N LEU A 380 19.93 26.44 13.46
CA LEU A 380 20.79 25.92 12.38
C LEU A 380 21.46 27.06 11.57
N LYS A 381 21.98 28.09 12.21
CA LYS A 381 22.70 29.18 11.53
C LYS A 381 24.17 28.82 11.33
#